data_75b0d1153867300418863436314fd283
#
_entry.id   75b0d1153867300418863436314fd283
#
_cell.length_a   1.000
_cell.length_b   1.000
_cell.length_c   1.000
_cell.angle_alpha   90.00
_cell.angle_beta   90.00
_cell.angle_gamma   90.00
#
_symmetry.space_group_name_H-M   'P 1'
#
loop_
_entity.id
_entity.type
_entity.pdbx_description
1 polymer ?
#
loop_
_entity_poly.entity_id
_entity_poly.type
_entity_poly.pdbx_seq_one_letter_code
_entity_poly.pdbx_strand_id
1 'polypeptide(L)'
;MASYEIFITFGIYLVFLMAIGVYFYSKTTTHESYVLGDRGVGYWVTAMSAQASDMSGWLLLGLPGAVYTSGLTEIWVVIGLALGTYLNWKFVAPALRVQTEKYNSLTVPSFISQKLNDKKGYIRTFSAIVILFFFTIYSASGLVASGKLFDSLLGIDYKWGVLIGGGTIIVYTFLGGYLATCWTDFFQGCLMFFAIIVVPVAAYYSGGGIDGISTAMEAKDISLNIFKYTKVWSLPIIISGLGWGLGYFGQPHIIVRFMSIDSADELWKSRLIAMIWVFISLLGAIAVGITGIGVFTDISQMGGDAEKVFIFLIHKLFNPWMAGILFAAILSAIMSTISSQLLVSSNTLTEDFYKHIVKREKTHKEMIWVGRLCVIVIFIIASVLAMNPSSKVLELVSYAWAGFGGVFSPVILFTLYKKDLHWKTVLVSMIIATITVITWKTSGLSNTLYEMVPAFVINSISIYLLEKFKVFGNNEK
;
A
#
# COMPACT_ATOMS: atom_id res chain seq x y z
N MET A 1 -0.44 16.49 26.65
CA MET A 1 -0.78 17.52 25.63
C MET A 1 0.44 17.68 24.72
N ALA A 2 0.22 17.71 23.41
CA ALA A 2 1.32 17.97 22.48
C ALA A 2 1.89 19.38 22.74
N SER A 3 3.22 19.49 22.75
CA SER A 3 3.91 20.76 22.91
C SER A 3 3.81 21.60 21.62
N TYR A 4 4.01 22.92 21.73
CA TYR A 4 3.92 23.83 20.58
C TYR A 4 4.96 23.49 19.48
N GLU A 5 6.09 22.91 19.86
CA GLU A 5 7.15 22.46 18.93
C GLU A 5 6.63 21.41 17.96
N ILE A 6 5.82 20.49 18.44
CA ILE A 6 5.20 19.44 17.60
C ILE A 6 4.27 20.10 16.57
N PHE A 7 3.43 21.05 16.98
CA PHE A 7 2.55 21.77 16.05
C PHE A 7 3.33 22.56 15.01
N ILE A 8 4.45 23.20 15.39
CA ILE A 8 5.30 23.93 14.46
C ILE A 8 5.90 22.96 13.42
N THR A 9 6.45 21.83 13.86
CA THR A 9 7.05 20.84 12.93
C THR A 9 6.03 20.24 11.97
N PHE A 10 4.83 19.93 12.46
CA PHE A 10 3.71 19.50 11.60
C PHE A 10 3.31 20.59 10.61
N GLY A 11 3.19 21.83 11.07
CA GLY A 11 2.85 22.98 10.20
C GLY A 11 3.88 23.16 9.10
N ILE A 12 5.17 23.14 9.41
CA ILE A 12 6.25 23.23 8.42
C ILE A 12 6.16 22.08 7.42
N TYR A 13 5.97 20.86 7.89
CA TYR A 13 5.81 19.69 7.02
C TYR A 13 4.63 19.81 6.06
N LEU A 14 3.45 20.23 6.55
CA LEU A 14 2.26 20.39 5.72
C LEU A 14 2.42 21.52 4.70
N VAL A 15 3.00 22.68 5.10
CA VAL A 15 3.29 23.78 4.19
C VAL A 15 4.27 23.35 3.09
N PHE A 16 5.29 22.59 3.44
CA PHE A 16 6.24 22.05 2.47
C PHE A 16 5.55 21.14 1.43
N LEU A 17 4.70 20.21 1.87
CA LEU A 17 3.94 19.33 0.96
C LEU A 17 2.98 20.13 0.07
N MET A 18 2.29 21.12 0.63
CA MET A 18 1.40 22.00 -0.13
C MET A 18 2.17 22.80 -1.20
N ALA A 19 3.37 23.30 -0.89
CA ALA A 19 4.22 23.99 -1.84
C ALA A 19 4.60 23.10 -3.03
N ILE A 20 4.94 21.83 -2.79
CA ILE A 20 5.20 20.85 -3.86
C ILE A 20 3.92 20.64 -4.68
N GLY A 21 2.77 20.43 -4.03
CA GLY A 21 1.49 20.25 -4.71
C GLY A 21 1.16 21.41 -5.64
N VAL A 22 1.27 22.65 -5.18
CA VAL A 22 1.01 23.86 -5.96
C VAL A 22 2.00 24.00 -7.13
N TYR A 23 3.29 23.71 -6.89
CA TYR A 23 4.30 23.77 -7.94
C TYR A 23 3.99 22.84 -9.12
N PHE A 24 3.64 21.59 -8.83
CA PHE A 24 3.32 20.62 -9.88
C PHE A 24 1.91 20.79 -10.48
N TYR A 25 0.96 21.38 -9.72
CA TYR A 25 -0.34 21.75 -10.25
C TYR A 25 -0.21 22.68 -11.47
N SER A 26 0.67 23.65 -11.41
CA SER A 26 0.92 24.59 -12.53
C SER A 26 1.54 23.93 -13.76
N LYS A 27 2.19 22.75 -13.59
CA LYS A 27 2.83 21.99 -14.68
C LYS A 27 1.93 20.92 -15.29
N THR A 28 0.83 20.58 -14.63
CA THR A 28 -0.11 19.55 -15.10
C THR A 28 -1.13 20.15 -16.06
N THR A 29 -0.85 20.09 -17.37
CA THR A 29 -1.66 20.74 -18.39
C THR A 29 -2.52 19.79 -19.21
N THR A 30 -2.13 18.53 -19.33
CA THR A 30 -2.80 17.51 -20.10
C THR A 30 -3.45 16.45 -19.20
N HIS A 31 -4.40 15.67 -19.76
CA HIS A 31 -4.96 14.53 -19.02
C HIS A 31 -3.92 13.43 -18.79
N GLU A 32 -3.02 13.20 -19.73
CA GLU A 32 -1.94 12.23 -19.61
C GLU A 32 -0.95 12.64 -18.52
N SER A 33 -0.59 13.93 -18.44
CA SER A 33 0.26 14.43 -17.35
C SER A 33 -0.42 14.30 -15.99
N TYR A 34 -1.75 14.47 -15.91
CA TYR A 34 -2.52 14.27 -14.67
C TYR A 34 -2.54 12.81 -14.22
N VAL A 35 -2.73 11.86 -15.16
CA VAL A 35 -2.90 10.42 -14.86
C VAL A 35 -1.57 9.70 -14.66
N LEU A 36 -0.55 10.00 -15.47
CA LEU A 36 0.69 9.22 -15.55
C LEU A 36 1.98 10.08 -15.61
N GLY A 37 1.88 11.42 -15.50
CA GLY A 37 3.04 12.30 -15.51
C GLY A 37 3.81 12.31 -16.83
N ASP A 38 3.11 12.12 -17.95
CA ASP A 38 3.68 12.07 -19.32
C ASP A 38 4.83 11.04 -19.45
N ARG A 39 4.87 10.01 -18.59
CA ARG A 39 5.94 9.00 -18.49
C ARG A 39 7.33 9.62 -18.33
N GLY A 40 7.42 10.72 -17.59
CA GLY A 40 8.66 11.49 -17.40
C GLY A 40 9.22 11.43 -15.97
N VAL A 41 8.91 10.39 -15.21
CA VAL A 41 9.39 10.26 -13.81
C VAL A 41 10.76 9.59 -13.79
N GLY A 42 11.77 10.32 -13.27
CA GLY A 42 13.12 9.80 -13.14
C GLY A 42 13.22 8.63 -12.14
N TYR A 43 14.25 7.81 -12.29
CA TYR A 43 14.40 6.53 -11.56
C TYR A 43 14.45 6.66 -10.03
N TRP A 44 15.00 7.76 -9.47
CA TRP A 44 15.00 8.00 -8.03
C TRP A 44 13.57 8.19 -7.48
N VAL A 45 12.85 9.08 -8.13
CA VAL A 45 11.47 9.41 -7.73
C VAL A 45 10.55 8.22 -7.93
N THR A 46 10.72 7.48 -9.04
CA THR A 46 9.97 6.24 -9.29
C THR A 46 10.18 5.20 -8.19
N ALA A 47 11.43 4.97 -7.77
CA ALA A 47 11.75 4.02 -6.71
C ALA A 47 11.12 4.44 -5.37
N MET A 48 11.37 5.67 -4.95
CA MET A 48 10.91 6.18 -3.65
C MET A 48 9.39 6.32 -3.60
N SER A 49 8.76 6.81 -4.68
CA SER A 49 7.30 6.90 -4.75
C SER A 49 6.63 5.53 -4.74
N ALA A 50 7.19 4.53 -5.45
CA ALA A 50 6.68 3.18 -5.40
C ALA A 50 6.71 2.61 -3.96
N GLN A 51 7.81 2.79 -3.23
CA GLN A 51 7.95 2.27 -1.87
C GLN A 51 7.14 3.08 -0.85
N ALA A 52 7.13 4.40 -0.93
CA ALA A 52 6.34 5.23 -0.02
C ALA A 52 4.83 5.06 -0.21
N SER A 53 4.37 4.79 -1.44
CA SER A 53 2.96 4.51 -1.70
C SER A 53 2.52 3.12 -1.24
N ASP A 54 3.45 2.16 -1.19
CA ASP A 54 3.25 0.79 -0.72
C ASP A 54 3.22 0.71 0.80
N MET A 55 4.28 1.22 1.42
CA MET A 55 4.51 1.09 2.85
C MET A 55 3.82 2.20 3.64
N SER A 56 2.55 1.99 3.90
CA SER A 56 1.65 2.90 4.62
C SER A 56 1.86 2.88 6.14
N GLY A 57 0.88 3.36 6.88
CA GLY A 57 0.83 3.23 8.33
C GLY A 57 1.07 1.79 8.85
N TRP A 58 0.86 0.76 8.03
CA TRP A 58 1.14 -0.62 8.44
C TRP A 58 2.63 -0.86 8.72
N LEU A 59 3.55 -0.20 8.00
CA LEU A 59 4.99 -0.34 8.22
C LEU A 59 5.43 0.22 9.58
N LEU A 60 4.89 1.37 9.99
CA LEU A 60 5.30 2.07 11.21
C LEU A 60 4.44 1.71 12.42
N LEU A 61 3.22 1.21 12.22
CA LEU A 61 2.29 0.86 13.29
C LEU A 61 1.95 -0.63 13.29
N GLY A 62 1.43 -1.15 12.19
CA GLY A 62 0.90 -2.51 12.10
C GLY A 62 1.97 -3.59 12.29
N LEU A 63 3.04 -3.58 11.50
CA LEU A 63 4.10 -4.58 11.59
C LEU A 63 4.87 -4.50 12.93
N PRO A 64 5.29 -3.31 13.43
CA PRO A 64 5.88 -3.22 14.76
C PRO A 64 4.96 -3.72 15.87
N GLY A 65 3.66 -3.44 15.79
CA GLY A 65 2.66 -3.93 16.74
C GLY A 65 2.50 -5.46 16.70
N ALA A 66 2.49 -6.05 15.51
CA ALA A 66 2.47 -7.49 15.33
C ALA A 66 3.74 -8.15 15.91
N VAL A 67 4.92 -7.59 15.64
CA VAL A 67 6.19 -8.07 16.19
C VAL A 67 6.24 -7.91 17.72
N TYR A 68 5.71 -6.82 18.26
CA TYR A 68 5.61 -6.63 19.71
C TYR A 68 4.79 -7.72 20.41
N THR A 69 3.77 -8.26 19.74
CA THR A 69 2.89 -9.31 20.30
C THR A 69 3.35 -10.72 19.95
N SER A 70 3.85 -10.95 18.75
CA SER A 70 4.12 -12.28 18.19
C SER A 70 5.61 -12.61 18.04
N GLY A 71 6.49 -11.63 18.30
CA GLY A 71 7.94 -11.79 18.14
C GLY A 71 8.38 -11.97 16.71
N LEU A 72 9.44 -12.77 16.48
CA LEU A 72 10.05 -12.95 15.15
C LEU A 72 9.26 -13.85 14.19
N THR A 73 8.08 -14.33 14.53
CA THR A 73 7.23 -15.07 13.59
C THR A 73 6.81 -14.24 12.38
N GLU A 74 6.74 -12.92 12.54
CA GLU A 74 6.44 -11.96 11.48
C GLU A 74 7.55 -11.84 10.42
N ILE A 75 8.71 -12.45 10.62
CA ILE A 75 9.81 -12.46 9.65
C ILE A 75 9.40 -13.09 8.31
N TRP A 76 8.44 -14.02 8.32
CA TRP A 76 7.97 -14.65 7.09
C TRP A 76 7.22 -13.69 6.20
N VAL A 77 6.50 -12.71 6.77
CA VAL A 77 5.88 -11.59 6.04
C VAL A 77 6.98 -10.74 5.41
N VAL A 78 8.02 -10.40 6.17
CA VAL A 78 9.16 -9.61 5.69
C VAL A 78 9.89 -10.28 4.54
N ILE A 79 10.16 -11.59 4.66
CA ILE A 79 10.80 -12.38 3.58
C ILE A 79 9.89 -12.39 2.34
N GLY A 80 8.59 -12.64 2.52
CA GLY A 80 7.63 -12.64 1.44
C GLY A 80 7.59 -11.30 0.71
N LEU A 81 7.46 -10.20 1.45
CA LEU A 81 7.44 -8.85 0.89
C LEU A 81 8.73 -8.49 0.16
N ALA A 82 9.90 -8.78 0.74
CA ALA A 82 11.19 -8.50 0.10
C ALA A 82 11.36 -9.29 -1.21
N LEU A 83 11.02 -10.58 -1.21
CA LEU A 83 11.07 -11.42 -2.42
C LEU A 83 10.06 -10.95 -3.47
N GLY A 84 8.82 -10.66 -3.06
CA GLY A 84 7.77 -10.17 -3.96
C GLY A 84 8.15 -8.85 -4.61
N THR A 85 8.67 -7.89 -3.84
CA THR A 85 9.18 -6.62 -4.36
C THR A 85 10.29 -6.85 -5.37
N TYR A 86 11.31 -7.66 -5.04
CA TYR A 86 12.42 -7.93 -5.96
C TYR A 86 11.92 -8.53 -7.29
N LEU A 87 11.05 -9.54 -7.22
CA LEU A 87 10.51 -10.21 -8.40
C LEU A 87 9.63 -9.26 -9.23
N ASN A 88 8.85 -8.41 -8.59
CA ASN A 88 8.02 -7.40 -9.24
C ASN A 88 8.88 -6.40 -10.03
N TRP A 89 9.90 -5.83 -9.40
CA TRP A 89 10.84 -4.92 -10.06
C TRP A 89 11.66 -5.60 -11.16
N LYS A 90 11.99 -6.89 -11.02
CA LYS A 90 12.81 -7.61 -11.98
C LYS A 90 12.02 -8.04 -13.21
N PHE A 91 10.81 -8.55 -13.01
CA PHE A 91 10.03 -9.17 -14.10
C PHE A 91 8.88 -8.29 -14.55
N VAL A 92 8.06 -7.77 -13.64
CA VAL A 92 6.86 -7.02 -14.04
C VAL A 92 7.20 -5.63 -14.55
N ALA A 93 8.04 -4.89 -13.85
CA ALA A 93 8.31 -3.48 -14.16
C ALA A 93 8.80 -3.26 -15.61
N PRO A 94 9.83 -3.95 -16.12
CA PRO A 94 10.32 -3.75 -17.49
C PRO A 94 9.26 -4.13 -18.54
N ALA A 95 8.63 -5.30 -18.35
CA ALA A 95 7.63 -5.78 -19.28
C ALA A 95 6.39 -4.86 -19.33
N LEU A 96 5.95 -4.37 -18.18
CA LEU A 96 4.80 -3.48 -18.06
C LEU A 96 5.10 -2.11 -18.68
N ARG A 97 6.29 -1.52 -18.40
CA ARG A 97 6.69 -0.23 -18.97
C ARG A 97 6.62 -0.23 -20.50
N VAL A 98 7.29 -1.20 -21.11
CA VAL A 98 7.36 -1.31 -22.58
C VAL A 98 5.98 -1.62 -23.18
N GLN A 99 5.23 -2.54 -22.58
CA GLN A 99 3.94 -2.93 -23.16
C GLN A 99 2.85 -1.87 -22.99
N THR A 100 2.78 -1.19 -21.86
CA THR A 100 1.79 -0.12 -21.64
C THR A 100 2.04 1.09 -22.56
N GLU A 101 3.29 1.38 -22.90
CA GLU A 101 3.62 2.39 -23.90
C GLU A 101 3.17 1.94 -25.30
N LYS A 102 3.50 0.70 -25.68
CA LYS A 102 3.06 0.12 -26.99
C LYS A 102 1.55 0.17 -27.20
N TYR A 103 0.78 -0.07 -26.15
CA TYR A 103 -0.70 -0.03 -26.21
C TYR A 103 -1.28 1.35 -25.86
N ASN A 104 -0.45 2.36 -25.64
CA ASN A 104 -0.85 3.72 -25.22
C ASN A 104 -1.85 3.71 -24.04
N SER A 105 -1.57 2.88 -23.03
CA SER A 105 -2.49 2.64 -21.92
C SER A 105 -2.09 3.49 -20.72
N LEU A 106 -3.04 4.24 -20.16
CA LEU A 106 -2.81 5.13 -19.02
C LEU A 106 -3.08 4.44 -17.67
N THR A 107 -3.87 3.35 -17.67
CA THR A 107 -4.23 2.58 -16.47
C THR A 107 -3.94 1.09 -16.68
N VAL A 108 -3.80 0.36 -15.58
CA VAL A 108 -3.62 -1.10 -15.63
C VAL A 108 -4.84 -1.82 -16.22
N PRO A 109 -6.09 -1.47 -15.86
CA PRO A 109 -7.27 -2.06 -16.51
C PRO A 109 -7.33 -1.78 -18.00
N SER A 110 -6.98 -0.55 -18.43
CA SER A 110 -6.97 -0.21 -19.85
C SER A 110 -5.93 -1.02 -20.63
N PHE A 111 -4.74 -1.26 -20.04
CA PHE A 111 -3.71 -2.10 -20.62
C PHE A 111 -4.19 -3.54 -20.82
N ILE A 112 -4.74 -4.17 -19.79
CA ILE A 112 -5.24 -5.54 -19.87
C ILE A 112 -6.33 -5.66 -20.96
N SER A 113 -7.32 -4.77 -20.94
CA SER A 113 -8.43 -4.75 -21.88
C SER A 113 -7.96 -4.58 -23.34
N GLN A 114 -7.06 -3.61 -23.59
CA GLN A 114 -6.54 -3.33 -24.93
C GLN A 114 -5.69 -4.49 -25.47
N LYS A 115 -4.77 -5.01 -24.65
CA LYS A 115 -3.92 -6.12 -25.06
C LYS A 115 -4.70 -7.38 -25.38
N LEU A 116 -5.79 -7.64 -24.66
CA LEU A 116 -6.64 -8.81 -24.83
C LEU A 116 -7.79 -8.59 -25.82
N ASN A 117 -7.87 -7.42 -26.47
CA ASN A 117 -8.90 -7.06 -27.43
C ASN A 117 -10.34 -7.14 -26.87
N ASP A 118 -10.52 -6.73 -25.59
CA ASP A 118 -11.84 -6.59 -24.98
C ASP A 118 -12.55 -5.32 -25.49
N LYS A 119 -13.16 -5.41 -26.66
CA LYS A 119 -13.81 -4.27 -27.33
C LYS A 119 -14.98 -3.66 -26.54
N LYS A 120 -15.62 -4.47 -25.67
CA LYS A 120 -16.76 -4.01 -24.84
C LYS A 120 -16.34 -3.44 -23.49
N GLY A 121 -15.06 -3.56 -23.11
CA GLY A 121 -14.51 -3.00 -21.86
C GLY A 121 -15.03 -3.67 -20.59
N TYR A 122 -15.44 -4.92 -20.65
CA TYR A 122 -15.89 -5.65 -19.47
C TYR A 122 -14.79 -5.80 -18.42
N ILE A 123 -13.54 -6.04 -18.85
CA ILE A 123 -12.39 -6.11 -17.95
C ILE A 123 -12.17 -4.77 -17.25
N ARG A 124 -12.26 -3.63 -18.00
CA ARG A 124 -12.13 -2.29 -17.41
C ARG A 124 -13.18 -2.04 -16.34
N THR A 125 -14.44 -2.30 -16.65
CA THR A 125 -15.56 -2.09 -15.74
C THR A 125 -15.43 -2.95 -14.49
N PHE A 126 -15.15 -4.25 -14.64
CA PHE A 126 -14.97 -5.14 -13.50
C PHE A 126 -13.75 -4.76 -12.64
N SER A 127 -12.63 -4.45 -13.30
CA SER A 127 -11.43 -3.97 -12.61
C SER A 127 -11.70 -2.69 -11.82
N ALA A 128 -12.45 -1.74 -12.37
CA ALA A 128 -12.81 -0.51 -11.67
C ALA A 128 -13.61 -0.78 -10.40
N ILE A 129 -14.59 -1.70 -10.45
CA ILE A 129 -15.38 -2.09 -9.28
C ILE A 129 -14.47 -2.69 -8.19
N VAL A 130 -13.58 -3.63 -8.57
CA VAL A 130 -12.65 -4.27 -7.64
C VAL A 130 -11.67 -3.25 -7.03
N ILE A 131 -11.11 -2.36 -7.86
CA ILE A 131 -10.18 -1.32 -7.43
C ILE A 131 -10.85 -0.37 -6.45
N LEU A 132 -12.04 0.13 -6.76
CA LEU A 132 -12.77 1.03 -5.88
C LEU A 132 -13.12 0.37 -4.54
N PHE A 133 -13.57 -0.88 -4.56
CA PHE A 133 -13.92 -1.62 -3.36
C PHE A 133 -12.71 -1.80 -2.41
N PHE A 134 -11.62 -2.36 -2.92
CA PHE A 134 -10.46 -2.65 -2.07
C PHE A 134 -9.66 -1.40 -1.70
N PHE A 135 -9.57 -0.38 -2.56
CA PHE A 135 -8.92 0.87 -2.15
C PHE A 135 -9.73 1.67 -1.14
N THR A 136 -11.04 1.56 -1.12
CA THR A 136 -11.85 2.15 -0.05
C THR A 136 -11.51 1.52 1.30
N ILE A 137 -11.36 0.19 1.37
CA ILE A 137 -10.94 -0.52 2.60
C ILE A 137 -9.50 -0.15 2.98
N TYR A 138 -8.59 -0.12 1.99
CA TYR A 138 -7.20 0.23 2.26
C TYR A 138 -7.05 1.68 2.72
N SER A 139 -7.77 2.62 2.10
CA SER A 139 -7.80 4.02 2.55
C SER A 139 -8.36 4.15 3.97
N ALA A 140 -9.37 3.34 4.32
CA ALA A 140 -9.88 3.29 5.69
C ALA A 140 -8.79 2.88 6.70
N SER A 141 -7.90 1.95 6.36
CA SER A 141 -6.79 1.56 7.24
C SER A 141 -5.83 2.72 7.55
N GLY A 142 -5.53 3.55 6.55
CA GLY A 142 -4.72 4.75 6.74
C GLY A 142 -5.44 5.79 7.61
N LEU A 143 -6.77 5.94 7.47
CA LEU A 143 -7.56 6.80 8.33
C LEU A 143 -7.62 6.28 9.78
N VAL A 144 -7.67 4.95 9.98
CA VAL A 144 -7.51 4.33 11.31
C VAL A 144 -6.15 4.68 11.91
N ALA A 145 -5.07 4.56 11.12
CA ALA A 145 -3.73 4.95 11.55
C ALA A 145 -3.65 6.44 11.94
N SER A 146 -4.32 7.32 11.17
CA SER A 146 -4.43 8.73 11.47
C SER A 146 -5.20 8.98 12.78
N GLY A 147 -6.32 8.30 12.98
CA GLY A 147 -7.09 8.37 14.22
C GLY A 147 -6.25 8.01 15.44
N LYS A 148 -5.51 6.88 15.36
CA LYS A 148 -4.59 6.44 16.44
C LYS A 148 -3.45 7.43 16.69
N LEU A 149 -2.89 8.02 15.62
CA LEU A 149 -1.84 9.03 15.74
C LEU A 149 -2.33 10.28 16.47
N PHE A 150 -3.40 10.89 16.01
CA PHE A 150 -3.90 12.15 16.56
C PHE A 150 -4.50 11.97 17.96
N ASP A 151 -5.20 10.87 18.25
CA ASP A 151 -5.66 10.52 19.58
C ASP A 151 -4.48 10.41 20.56
N SER A 152 -3.44 9.66 20.21
CA SER A 152 -2.27 9.45 21.07
C SER A 152 -1.41 10.71 21.23
N LEU A 153 -1.34 11.56 20.19
CA LEU A 153 -0.48 12.73 20.16
C LEU A 153 -1.14 13.95 20.80
N LEU A 154 -2.40 14.23 20.44
CA LEU A 154 -3.10 15.45 20.82
C LEU A 154 -4.09 15.23 21.97
N GLY A 155 -4.39 13.97 22.30
CA GLY A 155 -5.44 13.63 23.27
C GLY A 155 -6.85 14.04 22.82
N ILE A 156 -7.05 14.18 21.50
CA ILE A 156 -8.36 14.45 20.92
C ILE A 156 -9.10 13.13 20.69
N ASP A 157 -10.43 13.19 20.67
CA ASP A 157 -11.24 12.01 20.34
C ASP A 157 -10.80 11.39 19.01
N TYR A 158 -10.69 10.08 18.98
CA TYR A 158 -10.25 9.29 17.82
C TYR A 158 -10.95 9.68 16.51
N LYS A 159 -12.26 9.94 16.55
CA LYS A 159 -13.07 10.29 15.37
C LYS A 159 -12.63 11.61 14.75
N TRP A 160 -12.29 12.59 15.60
CA TRP A 160 -11.71 13.85 15.13
C TRP A 160 -10.31 13.63 14.51
N GLY A 161 -9.50 12.73 15.07
CA GLY A 161 -8.23 12.33 14.48
C GLY A 161 -8.37 11.74 13.08
N VAL A 162 -9.39 10.91 12.85
CA VAL A 162 -9.74 10.38 11.52
C VAL A 162 -10.12 11.51 10.55
N LEU A 163 -10.97 12.45 10.98
CA LEU A 163 -11.45 13.52 10.11
C LEU A 163 -10.38 14.58 9.80
N ILE A 164 -9.58 14.97 10.79
CA ILE A 164 -8.51 15.96 10.62
C ILE A 164 -7.41 15.40 9.71
N GLY A 165 -6.93 14.19 10.00
CA GLY A 165 -5.90 13.58 9.18
C GLY A 165 -6.37 13.30 7.76
N GLY A 166 -7.60 12.80 7.61
CA GLY A 166 -8.18 12.59 6.29
C GLY A 166 -8.44 13.89 5.53
N GLY A 167 -8.89 14.95 6.22
CA GLY A 167 -9.09 16.27 5.63
C GLY A 167 -7.81 16.86 5.06
N THR A 168 -6.69 16.73 5.76
CA THR A 168 -5.37 17.19 5.26
C THR A 168 -4.95 16.44 3.99
N ILE A 169 -5.22 15.13 3.94
CA ILE A 169 -4.90 14.30 2.77
C ILE A 169 -5.73 14.73 1.54
N ILE A 170 -7.03 14.95 1.73
CA ILE A 170 -7.89 15.40 0.62
C ILE A 170 -7.40 16.71 0.04
N VAL A 171 -7.15 17.71 0.87
CA VAL A 171 -6.77 19.05 0.40
C VAL A 171 -5.55 18.96 -0.51
N TYR A 172 -4.53 18.22 -0.14
CA TYR A 172 -3.33 18.13 -0.94
C TYR A 172 -3.48 17.21 -2.17
N THR A 173 -4.23 16.10 -2.05
CA THR A 173 -4.48 15.17 -3.17
C THR A 173 -5.35 15.82 -4.25
N PHE A 174 -6.29 16.67 -3.84
CA PHE A 174 -7.17 17.40 -4.74
C PHE A 174 -6.44 18.42 -5.61
N LEU A 175 -5.40 19.05 -5.08
CA LEU A 175 -4.58 20.04 -5.79
C LEU A 175 -3.56 19.37 -6.72
N GLY A 176 -3.00 18.22 -6.33
CA GLY A 176 -1.94 17.56 -7.07
C GLY A 176 -2.44 16.78 -8.27
N GLY A 177 -1.56 16.28 -9.07
CA GLY A 177 -1.74 15.23 -10.06
C GLY A 177 -0.66 14.18 -9.82
N TYR A 178 -0.42 13.33 -10.78
CA TYR A 178 0.50 12.22 -10.63
C TYR A 178 1.93 12.65 -10.25
N LEU A 179 2.47 13.69 -10.91
CA LEU A 179 3.81 14.19 -10.60
C LEU A 179 3.92 14.78 -9.19
N ALA A 180 2.89 15.52 -8.75
CA ALA A 180 2.87 16.04 -7.39
C ALA A 180 2.90 14.88 -6.37
N THR A 181 2.09 13.85 -6.59
CA THR A 181 2.08 12.66 -5.74
C THR A 181 3.45 11.98 -5.72
N CYS A 182 4.08 11.74 -6.88
CA CYS A 182 5.39 11.10 -6.92
C CYS A 182 6.48 11.89 -6.18
N TRP A 183 6.49 13.22 -6.29
CA TRP A 183 7.48 14.05 -5.60
C TRP A 183 7.20 14.20 -4.10
N THR A 184 5.93 14.30 -3.70
CA THR A 184 5.61 14.26 -2.26
C THR A 184 5.96 12.91 -1.65
N ASP A 185 5.68 11.80 -2.34
CA ASP A 185 6.05 10.45 -1.91
C ASP A 185 7.57 10.31 -1.75
N PHE A 186 8.37 10.94 -2.64
CA PHE A 186 9.82 10.92 -2.53
C PHE A 186 10.29 11.50 -1.18
N PHE A 187 9.83 12.70 -0.81
CA PHE A 187 10.20 13.31 0.45
C PHE A 187 9.61 12.58 1.66
N GLN A 188 8.39 12.10 1.54
CA GLN A 188 7.73 11.29 2.56
C GLN A 188 8.47 9.97 2.79
N GLY A 189 8.92 9.30 1.72
CA GLY A 189 9.74 8.10 1.81
C GLY A 189 11.09 8.33 2.49
N CYS A 190 11.74 9.47 2.22
CA CYS A 190 12.97 9.84 2.93
C CYS A 190 12.74 10.05 4.44
N LEU A 191 11.64 10.70 4.81
CA LEU A 191 11.31 10.95 6.21
C LEU A 191 10.96 9.66 6.95
N MET A 192 10.19 8.76 6.30
CA MET A 192 9.90 7.42 6.83
C MET A 192 11.17 6.60 7.05
N PHE A 193 12.07 6.62 6.07
CA PHE A 193 13.36 5.91 6.14
C PHE A 193 14.22 6.40 7.30
N PHE A 194 14.27 7.70 7.53
CA PHE A 194 14.95 8.28 8.68
C PHE A 194 14.34 7.80 10.01
N ALA A 195 13.02 7.89 10.14
CA ALA A 195 12.32 7.54 11.37
C ALA A 195 12.48 6.05 11.73
N ILE A 196 12.38 5.15 10.74
CA ILE A 196 12.46 3.70 10.98
C ILE A 196 13.86 3.23 11.40
N ILE A 197 14.88 4.05 11.17
CA ILE A 197 16.26 3.78 11.64
C ILE A 197 16.47 4.37 13.04
N VAL A 198 16.08 5.63 13.24
CA VAL A 198 16.41 6.39 14.44
C VAL A 198 15.64 5.87 15.68
N VAL A 199 14.35 5.54 15.52
CA VAL A 199 13.51 5.13 16.66
C VAL A 199 13.96 3.81 17.26
N PRO A 200 14.19 2.71 16.52
CA PRO A 200 14.63 1.46 17.15
C PRO A 200 16.03 1.55 17.73
N VAL A 201 16.93 2.38 17.18
CA VAL A 201 18.26 2.61 17.77
C VAL A 201 18.12 3.27 19.15
N ALA A 202 17.33 4.32 19.28
CA ALA A 202 17.08 4.95 20.57
C ALA A 202 16.38 4.00 21.55
N ALA A 203 15.41 3.21 21.08
CA ALA A 203 14.70 2.23 21.88
C ALA A 203 15.59 1.09 22.37
N TYR A 204 16.57 0.65 21.59
CA TYR A 204 17.54 -0.37 21.97
C TYR A 204 18.33 0.05 23.23
N TYR A 205 18.87 1.26 23.25
CA TYR A 205 19.61 1.76 24.41
C TYR A 205 18.70 1.99 25.62
N SER A 206 17.50 2.51 25.40
CA SER A 206 16.54 2.75 26.47
C SER A 206 15.96 1.46 27.07
N GLY A 207 15.86 0.39 26.26
CA GLY A 207 15.37 -0.93 26.67
C GLY A 207 16.40 -1.79 27.39
N GLY A 208 17.58 -1.25 27.70
CA GLY A 208 18.66 -1.98 28.40
C GLY A 208 19.51 -2.87 27.48
N GLY A 209 19.54 -2.57 26.18
CA GLY A 209 20.29 -3.33 25.18
C GLY A 209 19.79 -4.77 25.02
N ILE A 210 20.69 -5.67 24.63
CA ILE A 210 20.32 -7.09 24.39
C ILE A 210 19.80 -7.75 25.68
N ASP A 211 20.43 -7.51 26.82
CA ASP A 211 20.08 -8.17 28.08
C ASP A 211 18.69 -7.74 28.57
N GLY A 212 18.40 -6.44 28.56
CA GLY A 212 17.10 -5.92 28.97
C GLY A 212 15.97 -6.40 28.05
N ILE A 213 16.19 -6.39 26.72
CA ILE A 213 15.22 -6.86 25.75
C ILE A 213 14.98 -8.37 25.88
N SER A 214 16.03 -9.20 26.03
CA SER A 214 15.87 -10.65 26.16
C SER A 214 15.12 -11.01 27.44
N THR A 215 15.45 -10.36 28.58
CA THR A 215 14.71 -10.55 29.83
C THR A 215 13.23 -10.20 29.70
N ALA A 216 12.91 -9.08 29.03
CA ALA A 216 11.53 -8.66 28.82
C ALA A 216 10.77 -9.62 27.87
N MET A 217 11.44 -10.18 26.87
CA MET A 217 10.88 -11.17 25.95
C MET A 217 10.60 -12.50 26.64
N GLU A 218 11.53 -12.99 27.47
CA GLU A 218 11.36 -14.20 28.25
C GLU A 218 10.18 -14.08 29.22
N ALA A 219 10.04 -12.95 29.91
CA ALA A 219 8.91 -12.67 30.79
C ALA A 219 7.55 -12.73 30.10
N LYS A 220 7.49 -12.48 28.79
CA LYS A 220 6.27 -12.53 27.96
C LYS A 220 6.11 -13.84 27.16
N ASP A 221 7.00 -14.81 27.33
CA ASP A 221 7.09 -16.02 26.48
C ASP A 221 7.19 -15.71 24.97
N ILE A 222 7.79 -14.55 24.61
CA ILE A 222 8.05 -14.16 23.22
C ILE A 222 9.42 -14.68 22.83
N SER A 223 9.50 -15.38 21.70
CA SER A 223 10.73 -16.02 21.24
C SER A 223 11.34 -15.31 20.03
N LEU A 224 12.67 -15.22 20.01
CA LEU A 224 13.46 -14.87 18.82
C LEU A 224 13.59 -16.06 17.84
N ASN A 225 13.12 -17.25 18.20
CA ASN A 225 13.15 -18.40 17.30
C ASN A 225 12.06 -18.28 16.25
N ILE A 226 12.45 -17.99 15.01
CA ILE A 226 11.56 -17.90 13.84
C ILE A 226 10.79 -19.20 13.56
N PHE A 227 11.27 -20.31 14.14
CA PHE A 227 10.69 -21.65 14.03
C PHE A 227 9.98 -22.11 15.32
N LYS A 228 9.74 -21.24 16.31
CA LYS A 228 9.04 -21.61 17.56
C LYS A 228 7.71 -22.36 17.28
N TYR A 229 7.07 -22.06 16.18
CA TYR A 229 5.79 -22.64 15.77
C TYR A 229 5.90 -23.62 14.60
N THR A 230 7.10 -24.17 14.27
CA THR A 230 7.32 -25.08 13.14
C THR A 230 7.02 -26.56 13.43
N LYS A 231 6.02 -26.84 14.23
CA LYS A 231 5.36 -28.14 14.11
C LYS A 231 4.60 -28.18 12.76
N VAL A 232 4.29 -29.36 12.22
CA VAL A 232 3.61 -29.54 10.90
C VAL A 232 2.39 -28.63 10.74
N TRP A 233 1.74 -28.22 11.83
CA TRP A 233 0.59 -27.31 11.88
C TRP A 233 0.93 -25.81 11.71
N SER A 234 2.19 -25.44 11.67
CA SER A 234 2.64 -24.04 11.45
C SER A 234 3.01 -23.74 10.00
N LEU A 235 2.97 -24.72 9.12
CA LEU A 235 3.19 -24.51 7.68
C LEU A 235 2.23 -23.45 7.09
N PRO A 236 0.95 -23.39 7.46
CA PRO A 236 0.06 -22.30 7.02
C PRO A 236 0.52 -20.91 7.41
N ILE A 237 1.15 -20.72 8.57
CA ILE A 237 1.68 -19.42 9.02
C ILE A 237 2.82 -18.96 8.10
N ILE A 238 3.76 -19.88 7.80
CA ILE A 238 4.87 -19.60 6.88
C ILE A 238 4.36 -19.27 5.48
N ILE A 239 3.44 -20.08 4.96
CA ILE A 239 2.85 -19.88 3.65
C ILE A 239 2.05 -18.57 3.61
N SER A 240 1.32 -18.23 4.67
CA SER A 240 0.59 -16.98 4.80
C SER A 240 1.54 -15.78 4.78
N GLY A 241 2.62 -15.83 5.56
CA GLY A 241 3.63 -14.77 5.58
C GLY A 241 4.30 -14.58 4.21
N LEU A 242 4.81 -15.65 3.62
CA LEU A 242 5.41 -15.61 2.27
C LEU A 242 4.40 -15.18 1.21
N GLY A 243 3.12 -15.51 1.39
CA GLY A 243 2.02 -15.17 0.51
C GLY A 243 1.84 -13.65 0.30
N TRP A 244 2.23 -12.83 1.27
CA TRP A 244 2.17 -11.36 1.12
C TRP A 244 2.95 -10.87 -0.11
N GLY A 245 4.07 -11.51 -0.45
CA GLY A 245 4.87 -11.18 -1.62
C GLY A 245 4.15 -11.35 -2.95
N LEU A 246 3.18 -12.25 -3.04
CA LEU A 246 2.38 -12.47 -4.25
C LEU A 246 1.53 -11.24 -4.61
N GLY A 247 1.20 -10.40 -3.63
CA GLY A 247 0.42 -9.20 -3.81
C GLY A 247 1.08 -8.15 -4.70
N TYR A 248 2.43 -8.06 -4.68
CA TYR A 248 3.15 -7.01 -5.41
C TYR A 248 2.87 -6.96 -6.91
N PHE A 249 2.65 -8.10 -7.53
CA PHE A 249 2.40 -8.16 -8.98
C PHE A 249 1.06 -7.54 -9.40
N GLY A 250 0.16 -7.33 -8.43
CA GLY A 250 -1.22 -6.88 -8.68
C GLY A 250 -1.62 -5.57 -8.02
N GLN A 251 -0.73 -4.83 -7.34
CA GLN A 251 -1.07 -3.58 -6.65
C GLN A 251 -1.10 -2.40 -7.61
N PRO A 252 -2.27 -1.86 -7.98
CA PRO A 252 -2.35 -0.85 -9.04
C PRO A 252 -1.57 0.43 -8.70
N HIS A 253 -1.57 0.86 -7.43
CA HIS A 253 -0.87 2.06 -6.98
C HIS A 253 0.66 1.91 -7.00
N ILE A 254 1.21 0.70 -6.93
CA ILE A 254 2.65 0.43 -7.05
C ILE A 254 3.04 0.34 -8.52
N ILE A 255 2.34 -0.52 -9.28
CA ILE A 255 2.75 -0.85 -10.65
C ILE A 255 2.55 0.30 -11.64
N VAL A 256 1.67 1.27 -11.32
CA VAL A 256 1.54 2.50 -12.13
C VAL A 256 2.85 3.31 -12.14
N ARG A 257 3.69 3.22 -11.09
CA ARG A 257 5.01 3.86 -11.05
C ARG A 257 5.95 3.28 -12.10
N PHE A 258 5.84 1.98 -12.37
CA PHE A 258 6.60 1.34 -13.44
C PHE A 258 6.18 1.83 -14.82
N MET A 259 4.88 2.15 -15.00
CA MET A 259 4.37 2.68 -16.26
C MET A 259 4.85 4.11 -16.54
N SER A 260 5.16 4.88 -15.49
CA SER A 260 5.47 6.31 -15.56
C SER A 260 6.95 6.65 -15.63
N ILE A 261 7.85 5.68 -15.44
CA ILE A 261 9.28 5.94 -15.52
C ILE A 261 9.69 6.41 -16.92
N ASP A 262 10.61 7.35 -16.99
CA ASP A 262 11.11 7.94 -18.22
C ASP A 262 11.79 6.93 -19.15
N SER A 263 12.64 6.06 -18.59
CA SER A 263 13.34 5.03 -19.35
C SER A 263 13.20 3.64 -18.73
N ALA A 264 12.84 2.64 -19.55
CA ALA A 264 12.82 1.24 -19.13
C ALA A 264 14.22 0.72 -18.76
N ASP A 265 15.26 1.28 -19.38
CA ASP A 265 16.66 0.89 -19.15
C ASP A 265 17.16 1.32 -17.77
N GLU A 266 16.49 2.27 -17.12
CA GLU A 266 16.84 2.75 -15.77
C GLU A 266 16.16 1.97 -14.65
N LEU A 267 15.22 1.07 -14.96
CA LEU A 267 14.49 0.29 -13.96
C LEU A 267 15.37 -0.54 -13.03
N TRP A 268 16.55 -0.97 -13.49
CA TRP A 268 17.50 -1.67 -12.61
C TRP A 268 18.05 -0.77 -11.49
N LYS A 269 18.24 0.54 -11.78
CA LYS A 269 18.65 1.54 -10.77
C LYS A 269 17.52 1.75 -9.75
N SER A 270 16.29 1.93 -10.24
CA SER A 270 15.11 2.03 -9.37
C SER A 270 14.97 0.79 -8.49
N ARG A 271 15.15 -0.42 -9.04
CA ARG A 271 15.11 -1.66 -8.27
C ARG A 271 16.16 -1.67 -7.16
N LEU A 272 17.41 -1.25 -7.44
CA LEU A 272 18.45 -1.21 -6.41
C LEU A 272 18.08 -0.29 -5.25
N ILE A 273 17.62 0.93 -5.55
CA ILE A 273 17.17 1.91 -4.55
C ILE A 273 16.00 1.35 -3.74
N ALA A 274 14.98 0.82 -4.44
CA ALA A 274 13.80 0.23 -3.81
C ALA A 274 14.18 -0.92 -2.88
N MET A 275 15.08 -1.82 -3.28
CA MET A 275 15.48 -2.96 -2.45
C MET A 275 16.26 -2.53 -1.20
N ILE A 276 17.17 -1.55 -1.31
CA ILE A 276 17.88 -0.99 -0.15
C ILE A 276 16.85 -0.42 0.82
N TRP A 277 15.92 0.37 0.33
CA TRP A 277 14.86 0.98 1.12
C TRP A 277 13.99 -0.07 1.81
N VAL A 278 13.54 -1.09 1.07
CA VAL A 278 12.69 -2.18 1.59
C VAL A 278 13.37 -2.97 2.68
N PHE A 279 14.63 -3.41 2.46
CA PHE A 279 15.34 -4.18 3.47
C PHE A 279 15.52 -3.41 4.76
N ILE A 280 15.97 -2.16 4.68
CA ILE A 280 16.19 -1.34 5.88
C ILE A 280 14.87 -1.04 6.58
N SER A 281 13.82 -0.71 5.84
CA SER A 281 12.52 -0.37 6.42
C SER A 281 11.83 -1.56 7.08
N LEU A 282 11.83 -2.73 6.43
CA LEU A 282 11.22 -3.93 7.01
C LEU A 282 11.99 -4.44 8.24
N LEU A 283 13.33 -4.46 8.18
CA LEU A 283 14.15 -4.82 9.33
C LEU A 283 14.03 -3.80 10.47
N GLY A 284 13.92 -2.51 10.11
CA GLY A 284 13.67 -1.44 11.06
C GLY A 284 12.32 -1.59 11.79
N ALA A 285 11.27 -1.97 11.06
CA ALA A 285 9.95 -2.22 11.65
C ALA A 285 9.97 -3.40 12.63
N ILE A 286 10.69 -4.50 12.29
CA ILE A 286 10.93 -5.60 13.24
C ILE A 286 11.69 -5.09 14.46
N ALA A 287 12.76 -4.32 14.24
CA ALA A 287 13.58 -3.79 15.32
C ALA A 287 12.75 -2.89 16.26
N VAL A 288 11.82 -2.08 15.73
CA VAL A 288 10.90 -1.27 16.56
C VAL A 288 10.04 -2.17 17.45
N GLY A 289 9.45 -3.22 16.92
CA GLY A 289 8.63 -4.14 17.69
C GLY A 289 9.42 -4.82 18.81
N ILE A 290 10.59 -5.36 18.49
CA ILE A 290 11.46 -6.07 19.44
C ILE A 290 11.99 -5.11 20.51
N THR A 291 12.54 -3.95 20.13
CA THR A 291 13.07 -2.98 21.10
C THR A 291 11.95 -2.34 21.94
N GLY A 292 10.76 -2.21 21.36
CA GLY A 292 9.55 -1.78 22.05
C GLY A 292 9.17 -2.69 23.21
N ILE A 293 9.41 -4.02 23.12
CA ILE A 293 9.18 -4.97 24.22
C ILE A 293 10.06 -4.63 25.43
N GLY A 294 11.34 -4.25 25.21
CA GLY A 294 12.25 -3.86 26.28
C GLY A 294 11.88 -2.53 26.95
N VAL A 295 11.28 -1.60 26.20
CA VAL A 295 10.89 -0.28 26.71
C VAL A 295 9.52 -0.30 27.39
N PHE A 296 8.57 -1.08 26.84
CA PHE A 296 7.21 -1.23 27.34
C PHE A 296 6.94 -2.70 27.65
N THR A 297 7.09 -3.06 28.94
CA THR A 297 6.89 -4.44 29.40
C THR A 297 5.42 -4.80 29.53
N ASP A 298 4.51 -3.83 29.53
CA ASP A 298 3.06 -4.05 29.57
C ASP A 298 2.37 -3.23 28.48
N ILE A 299 1.48 -3.88 27.72
CA ILE A 299 0.68 -3.27 26.65
C ILE A 299 -0.28 -2.18 27.18
N SER A 300 -0.68 -2.26 28.46
CA SER A 300 -1.50 -1.24 29.12
C SER A 300 -0.84 0.15 29.11
N GLN A 301 0.49 0.21 29.11
CA GLN A 301 1.28 1.44 29.00
C GLN A 301 1.06 2.15 27.64
N MET A 302 0.53 1.43 26.66
CA MET A 302 0.20 1.94 25.31
C MET A 302 -1.32 1.97 25.06
N GLY A 303 -2.12 2.00 26.15
CA GLY A 303 -3.58 2.00 26.06
C GLY A 303 -4.17 0.67 25.55
N GLY A 304 -3.46 -0.45 25.69
CA GLY A 304 -3.90 -1.77 25.28
C GLY A 304 -3.79 -2.04 23.76
N ASP A 305 -3.16 -1.14 22.99
CA ASP A 305 -3.01 -1.27 21.54
C ASP A 305 -1.53 -1.32 21.11
N ALA A 306 -1.06 -2.51 20.74
CA ALA A 306 0.30 -2.74 20.28
C ALA A 306 0.68 -1.95 19.02
N GLU A 307 -0.29 -1.63 18.14
CA GLU A 307 -0.02 -0.80 16.95
C GLU A 307 0.42 0.63 17.30
N LYS A 308 0.27 1.06 18.56
CA LYS A 308 0.75 2.36 19.05
C LYS A 308 2.21 2.35 19.51
N VAL A 309 2.93 1.20 19.49
CA VAL A 309 4.28 1.07 20.02
C VAL A 309 5.26 2.12 19.47
N PHE A 310 5.23 2.37 18.15
CA PHE A 310 6.08 3.37 17.51
C PHE A 310 5.79 4.79 18.02
N ILE A 311 4.51 5.13 18.17
CA ILE A 311 4.06 6.45 18.67
C ILE A 311 4.55 6.66 20.11
N PHE A 312 4.37 5.65 20.97
CA PHE A 312 4.78 5.74 22.37
C PHE A 312 6.31 5.76 22.56
N LEU A 313 7.07 5.05 21.71
CA LEU A 313 8.53 5.15 21.68
C LEU A 313 9.00 6.56 21.34
N ILE A 314 8.41 7.17 20.31
CA ILE A 314 8.72 8.56 19.95
C ILE A 314 8.47 9.49 21.12
N HIS A 315 7.27 9.39 21.72
CA HIS A 315 6.88 10.26 22.81
C HIS A 315 7.77 10.12 24.05
N LYS A 316 8.23 8.90 24.35
CA LYS A 316 9.04 8.61 25.53
C LYS A 316 10.53 8.97 25.37
N LEU A 317 11.07 8.81 24.14
CA LEU A 317 12.52 8.82 23.93
C LEU A 317 13.07 10.11 23.32
N PHE A 318 12.23 10.94 22.73
CA PHE A 318 12.71 12.10 21.98
C PHE A 318 12.19 13.42 22.55
N ASN A 319 13.01 14.47 22.42
CA ASN A 319 12.58 15.81 22.74
C ASN A 319 11.47 16.27 21.77
N PRO A 320 10.68 17.31 22.14
CA PRO A 320 9.50 17.70 21.35
C PRO A 320 9.78 18.05 19.89
N TRP A 321 10.90 18.68 19.55
CA TRP A 321 11.27 19.00 18.17
C TRP A 321 11.50 17.74 17.32
N MET A 322 12.34 16.82 17.84
CA MET A 322 12.60 15.56 17.16
C MET A 322 11.34 14.69 17.09
N ALA A 323 10.58 14.64 18.18
CA ALA A 323 9.31 13.91 18.21
C ALA A 323 8.34 14.41 17.13
N GLY A 324 8.23 15.73 16.91
CA GLY A 324 7.43 16.31 15.87
C GLY A 324 7.84 15.87 14.45
N ILE A 325 9.16 15.79 14.17
CA ILE A 325 9.69 15.28 12.90
C ILE A 325 9.34 13.79 12.73
N LEU A 326 9.51 12.99 13.78
CA LEU A 326 9.23 11.54 13.74
C LEU A 326 7.73 11.25 13.64
N PHE A 327 6.87 12.06 14.26
CA PHE A 327 5.42 11.97 14.06
C PHE A 327 5.01 12.39 12.65
N ALA A 328 5.66 13.40 12.06
CA ALA A 328 5.46 13.74 10.66
C ALA A 328 5.84 12.58 9.72
N ALA A 329 6.79 11.70 10.10
CA ALA A 329 7.09 10.48 9.35
C ALA A 329 5.93 9.47 9.38
N ILE A 330 5.23 9.32 10.51
CA ILE A 330 4.02 8.48 10.58
C ILE A 330 2.93 9.07 9.67
N LEU A 331 2.71 10.37 9.76
CA LEU A 331 1.76 11.06 8.89
C LEU A 331 2.15 10.93 7.40
N SER A 332 3.45 10.98 7.10
CA SER A 332 4.00 10.74 5.74
C SER A 332 3.61 9.37 5.21
N ALA A 333 3.76 8.31 6.01
CA ALA A 333 3.40 6.95 5.63
C ALA A 333 1.88 6.81 5.34
N ILE A 334 1.06 7.49 6.12
CA ILE A 334 -0.39 7.52 5.92
C ILE A 334 -0.75 8.28 4.65
N MET A 335 -0.20 9.48 4.49
CA MET A 335 -0.55 10.41 3.41
C MET A 335 -0.11 9.91 2.04
N SER A 336 1.13 9.41 1.90
CA SER A 336 1.67 8.90 0.62
C SER A 336 0.83 7.78 0.04
N THR A 337 0.39 6.87 0.89
CA THR A 337 -0.41 5.72 0.45
C THR A 337 -1.84 6.12 0.11
N ILE A 338 -2.54 6.85 0.98
CA ILE A 338 -3.93 7.25 0.71
C ILE A 338 -4.01 8.13 -0.53
N SER A 339 -3.11 9.10 -0.71
CA SER A 339 -3.10 9.96 -1.89
C SER A 339 -2.90 9.17 -3.18
N SER A 340 -2.00 8.19 -3.15
CA SER A 340 -1.75 7.30 -4.28
C SER A 340 -2.94 6.42 -4.61
N GLN A 341 -3.62 5.87 -3.61
CA GLN A 341 -4.84 5.07 -3.77
C GLN A 341 -6.00 5.90 -4.30
N LEU A 342 -6.19 7.10 -3.77
CA LEU A 342 -7.25 8.02 -4.22
C LEU A 342 -7.01 8.47 -5.67
N LEU A 343 -5.76 8.76 -6.04
CA LEU A 343 -5.42 9.14 -7.41
C LEU A 343 -5.66 7.99 -8.39
N VAL A 344 -5.21 6.78 -8.09
CA VAL A 344 -5.42 5.61 -8.95
C VAL A 344 -6.92 5.27 -9.05
N SER A 345 -7.66 5.34 -7.95
CA SER A 345 -9.11 5.13 -7.95
C SER A 345 -9.83 6.17 -8.82
N SER A 346 -9.44 7.44 -8.68
CA SER A 346 -9.96 8.55 -9.49
C SER A 346 -9.68 8.33 -10.98
N ASN A 347 -8.45 7.96 -11.33
CA ASN A 347 -8.05 7.70 -12.70
C ASN A 347 -8.78 6.49 -13.29
N THR A 348 -8.92 5.41 -12.52
CA THR A 348 -9.67 4.22 -12.93
C THR A 348 -11.15 4.54 -13.13
N LEU A 349 -11.76 5.30 -12.22
CA LEU A 349 -13.16 5.69 -12.40
C LEU A 349 -13.35 6.57 -13.64
N THR A 350 -12.47 7.51 -13.89
CA THR A 350 -12.59 8.42 -15.03
C THR A 350 -12.26 7.74 -16.36
N GLU A 351 -11.14 7.03 -16.46
CA GLU A 351 -10.68 6.41 -17.71
C GLU A 351 -11.39 5.09 -18.03
N ASP A 352 -11.58 4.23 -17.02
CA ASP A 352 -12.03 2.87 -17.25
C ASP A 352 -13.54 2.70 -17.07
N PHE A 353 -14.19 3.57 -16.31
CA PHE A 353 -15.62 3.51 -16.07
C PHE A 353 -16.36 4.67 -16.74
N TYR A 354 -16.12 5.92 -16.36
CA TYR A 354 -16.89 7.07 -16.84
C TYR A 354 -16.73 7.30 -18.35
N LYS A 355 -15.50 7.29 -18.85
CA LYS A 355 -15.20 7.48 -20.28
C LYS A 355 -15.82 6.39 -21.15
N HIS A 356 -15.98 5.20 -20.63
CA HIS A 356 -16.51 4.06 -21.35
C HIS A 356 -18.05 4.03 -21.36
N ILE A 357 -18.69 4.41 -20.26
CA ILE A 357 -20.17 4.41 -20.16
C ILE A 357 -20.78 5.62 -20.83
N VAL A 358 -20.21 6.80 -20.65
CA VAL A 358 -20.74 8.04 -21.24
C VAL A 358 -20.21 8.20 -22.66
N LYS A 359 -21.04 7.94 -23.67
CA LYS A 359 -20.69 7.86 -25.10
C LYS A 359 -20.52 9.22 -25.81
N ARG A 360 -20.34 10.35 -25.10
CA ARG A 360 -20.10 11.67 -25.68
C ARG A 360 -18.63 12.07 -25.56
N GLU A 361 -18.17 12.99 -26.42
CA GLU A 361 -16.86 13.63 -26.23
C GLU A 361 -16.84 14.41 -24.90
N LYS A 362 -15.72 14.35 -24.21
CA LYS A 362 -15.53 14.90 -22.87
C LYS A 362 -14.37 15.87 -22.86
N THR A 363 -14.56 16.96 -22.14
CA THR A 363 -13.47 17.93 -21.94
C THR A 363 -12.49 17.44 -20.86
N HIS A 364 -11.23 17.84 -20.98
CA HIS A 364 -10.22 17.58 -19.93
C HIS A 364 -10.69 18.06 -18.54
N LYS A 365 -11.34 19.23 -18.48
CA LYS A 365 -11.90 19.77 -17.24
C LYS A 365 -12.95 18.85 -16.60
N GLU A 366 -13.86 18.32 -17.41
CA GLU A 366 -14.91 17.40 -16.96
C GLU A 366 -14.28 16.14 -16.35
N MET A 367 -13.30 15.53 -17.02
CA MET A 367 -12.61 14.34 -16.53
C MET A 367 -11.92 14.58 -15.19
N ILE A 368 -11.23 15.71 -15.03
CA ILE A 368 -10.59 16.08 -13.77
C ILE A 368 -11.63 16.28 -12.65
N TRP A 369 -12.76 16.95 -12.92
CA TRP A 369 -13.80 17.16 -11.93
C TRP A 369 -14.50 15.87 -11.49
N VAL A 370 -14.78 14.95 -12.42
CA VAL A 370 -15.32 13.61 -12.08
C VAL A 370 -14.32 12.85 -11.19
N GLY A 371 -13.04 12.90 -11.52
CA GLY A 371 -12.01 12.30 -10.68
C GLY A 371 -11.96 12.88 -9.26
N ARG A 372 -12.03 14.19 -9.14
CA ARG A 372 -12.06 14.89 -7.85
C ARG A 372 -13.29 14.53 -7.01
N LEU A 373 -14.46 14.44 -7.64
CA LEU A 373 -15.68 13.98 -6.97
C LEU A 373 -15.53 12.55 -6.46
N CYS A 374 -14.92 11.68 -7.25
CA CYS A 374 -14.62 10.30 -6.86
C CYS A 374 -13.73 10.24 -5.60
N VAL A 375 -12.69 11.06 -5.53
CA VAL A 375 -11.83 11.16 -4.34
C VAL A 375 -12.63 11.50 -3.09
N ILE A 376 -13.55 12.46 -3.18
CA ILE A 376 -14.41 12.87 -2.06
C ILE A 376 -15.33 11.71 -1.63
N VAL A 377 -15.97 11.04 -2.59
CA VAL A 377 -16.90 9.94 -2.30
C VAL A 377 -16.17 8.77 -1.62
N ILE A 378 -15.02 8.36 -2.16
CA ILE A 378 -14.21 7.28 -1.55
C ILE A 378 -13.79 7.67 -0.14
N PHE A 379 -13.34 8.91 0.05
CA PHE A 379 -12.93 9.39 1.36
C PHE A 379 -14.09 9.34 2.38
N ILE A 380 -15.29 9.79 2.01
CA ILE A 380 -16.45 9.73 2.92
C ILE A 380 -16.73 8.28 3.33
N ILE A 381 -16.76 7.36 2.37
CA ILE A 381 -17.02 5.93 2.67
C ILE A 381 -15.88 5.35 3.53
N ALA A 382 -14.62 5.62 3.19
CA ALA A 382 -13.47 5.18 3.96
C ALA A 382 -13.47 5.76 5.39
N SER A 383 -13.89 7.02 5.56
CA SER A 383 -14.00 7.65 6.88
C SER A 383 -15.07 6.96 7.74
N VAL A 384 -16.21 6.61 7.15
CA VAL A 384 -17.26 5.86 7.87
C VAL A 384 -16.74 4.49 8.32
N LEU A 385 -16.02 3.77 7.46
CA LEU A 385 -15.41 2.49 7.81
C LEU A 385 -14.33 2.62 8.89
N ALA A 386 -13.64 3.75 8.93
CA ALA A 386 -12.57 4.03 9.90
C ALA A 386 -13.08 4.50 11.28
N MET A 387 -14.38 4.75 11.48
CA MET A 387 -14.90 5.30 12.74
C MET A 387 -14.82 4.37 13.95
N ASN A 388 -14.51 3.09 13.74
CA ASN A 388 -14.33 2.14 14.85
C ASN A 388 -12.88 2.18 15.38
N PRO A 389 -12.65 2.67 16.62
CA PRO A 389 -11.31 2.78 17.18
C PRO A 389 -10.64 1.42 17.46
N SER A 390 -11.42 0.34 17.53
CA SER A 390 -10.89 -1.03 17.73
C SER A 390 -10.34 -1.64 16.43
N SER A 391 -10.51 -0.98 15.29
CA SER A 391 -9.99 -1.46 14.01
C SER A 391 -8.47 -1.52 14.03
N LYS A 392 -7.93 -2.60 13.45
CA LYS A 392 -6.48 -2.80 13.29
C LYS A 392 -6.03 -2.41 11.89
N VAL A 393 -4.97 -1.60 11.83
CA VAL A 393 -4.39 -1.14 10.55
C VAL A 393 -3.96 -2.33 9.71
N LEU A 394 -3.20 -3.25 10.31
CA LEU A 394 -2.64 -4.40 9.59
C LEU A 394 -3.75 -5.33 9.04
N GLU A 395 -4.84 -5.51 9.77
CA GLU A 395 -5.95 -6.37 9.34
C GLU A 395 -6.69 -5.81 8.12
N LEU A 396 -6.97 -4.50 8.11
CA LEU A 396 -7.61 -3.85 6.96
C LEU A 396 -6.70 -3.85 5.74
N VAL A 397 -5.41 -3.59 5.94
CA VAL A 397 -4.41 -3.65 4.87
C VAL A 397 -4.31 -5.06 4.30
N SER A 398 -4.21 -6.09 5.13
CA SER A 398 -4.08 -7.48 4.66
C SER A 398 -5.24 -7.89 3.77
N TYR A 399 -6.47 -7.53 4.14
CA TYR A 399 -7.66 -7.86 3.34
C TYR A 399 -7.66 -7.14 1.99
N ALA A 400 -7.36 -5.83 1.97
CA ALA A 400 -7.28 -5.09 0.73
C ALA A 400 -6.12 -5.57 -0.17
N TRP A 401 -4.97 -5.86 0.44
CA TRP A 401 -3.78 -6.40 -0.24
C TRP A 401 -4.08 -7.74 -0.91
N ALA A 402 -4.79 -8.64 -0.21
CA ALA A 402 -5.24 -9.92 -0.76
C ALA A 402 -6.22 -9.74 -1.93
N GLY A 403 -7.11 -8.76 -1.83
CA GLY A 403 -8.05 -8.44 -2.90
C GLY A 403 -7.35 -8.06 -4.20
N PHE A 404 -6.36 -7.16 -4.12
CA PHE A 404 -5.59 -6.79 -5.30
C PHE A 404 -4.70 -7.94 -5.80
N GLY A 405 -3.91 -8.52 -4.90
CA GLY A 405 -2.96 -9.55 -5.27
C GLY A 405 -3.62 -10.82 -5.77
N GLY A 406 -4.69 -11.29 -5.13
CA GLY A 406 -5.42 -12.47 -5.57
C GLY A 406 -6.10 -12.29 -6.92
N VAL A 407 -6.64 -11.09 -7.18
CA VAL A 407 -7.38 -10.81 -8.42
C VAL A 407 -6.45 -10.40 -9.56
N PHE A 408 -5.55 -9.44 -9.34
CA PHE A 408 -4.76 -8.85 -10.43
C PHE A 408 -3.40 -9.51 -10.65
N SER A 409 -2.73 -10.05 -9.62
CA SER A 409 -1.37 -10.58 -9.80
C SER A 409 -1.27 -11.69 -10.85
N PRO A 410 -2.09 -12.76 -10.80
CA PRO A 410 -2.06 -13.76 -11.87
C PRO A 410 -2.43 -13.18 -13.23
N VAL A 411 -3.44 -12.32 -13.27
CA VAL A 411 -3.91 -11.70 -14.51
C VAL A 411 -2.80 -10.89 -15.17
N ILE A 412 -2.07 -10.08 -14.42
CA ILE A 412 -0.96 -9.27 -14.94
C ILE A 412 0.16 -10.16 -15.43
N LEU A 413 0.55 -11.17 -14.65
CA LEU A 413 1.61 -12.11 -15.04
C LEU A 413 1.25 -12.85 -16.33
N PHE A 414 0.05 -13.41 -16.42
CA PHE A 414 -0.39 -14.08 -17.65
C PHE A 414 -0.54 -13.11 -18.81
N THR A 415 -1.08 -11.90 -18.59
CA THR A 415 -1.20 -10.88 -19.64
C THR A 415 0.16 -10.46 -20.17
N LEU A 416 1.17 -10.29 -19.34
CA LEU A 416 2.51 -9.88 -19.77
C LEU A 416 3.22 -10.94 -20.58
N TYR A 417 3.09 -12.23 -20.22
CA TYR A 417 3.97 -13.29 -20.70
C TYR A 417 3.31 -14.34 -21.60
N LYS A 418 1.98 -14.47 -21.55
CA LYS A 418 1.26 -15.38 -22.45
C LYS A 418 0.79 -14.66 -23.71
N LYS A 419 1.10 -15.21 -24.89
CA LYS A 419 0.79 -14.58 -26.19
C LYS A 419 -0.71 -14.66 -26.55
N ASP A 420 -1.31 -15.83 -26.36
CA ASP A 420 -2.69 -16.12 -26.80
C ASP A 420 -3.59 -16.32 -25.57
N LEU A 421 -3.99 -15.20 -24.95
CA LEU A 421 -4.86 -15.19 -23.78
C LEU A 421 -6.21 -14.58 -24.15
N HIS A 422 -7.28 -15.34 -23.92
CA HIS A 422 -8.63 -14.87 -24.26
C HIS A 422 -9.18 -13.94 -23.16
N TRP A 423 -9.78 -12.80 -23.54
CA TRP A 423 -10.28 -11.80 -22.58
C TRP A 423 -11.36 -12.35 -21.62
N LYS A 424 -12.25 -13.27 -22.10
CA LYS A 424 -13.27 -13.92 -21.24
C LYS A 424 -12.63 -14.80 -20.18
N THR A 425 -11.53 -15.50 -20.50
CA THR A 425 -10.77 -16.28 -19.52
C THR A 425 -10.31 -15.40 -18.36
N VAL A 426 -9.74 -14.23 -18.70
CA VAL A 426 -9.28 -13.27 -17.70
C VAL A 426 -10.44 -12.73 -16.86
N LEU A 427 -11.53 -12.32 -17.49
CA LEU A 427 -12.69 -11.80 -16.76
C LEU A 427 -13.29 -12.84 -15.79
N VAL A 428 -13.50 -14.07 -16.27
CA VAL A 428 -14.04 -15.16 -15.43
C VAL A 428 -13.10 -15.49 -14.28
N SER A 429 -11.79 -15.55 -14.52
CA SER A 429 -10.80 -15.82 -13.47
C SER A 429 -10.76 -14.71 -12.42
N MET A 430 -10.86 -13.44 -12.81
CA MET A 430 -10.96 -12.30 -11.88
C MET A 430 -12.22 -12.40 -11.01
N ILE A 431 -13.36 -12.77 -11.58
CA ILE A 431 -14.61 -12.96 -10.82
C ILE A 431 -14.43 -14.09 -9.80
N ILE A 432 -13.90 -15.24 -10.22
CA ILE A 432 -13.63 -16.38 -9.34
C ILE A 432 -12.70 -15.97 -8.19
N ALA A 433 -11.60 -15.26 -8.50
CA ALA A 433 -10.66 -14.81 -7.49
C ALA A 433 -11.29 -13.83 -6.49
N THR A 434 -12.11 -12.90 -6.97
CA THR A 434 -12.82 -11.94 -6.11
C THR A 434 -13.77 -12.66 -5.14
N ILE A 435 -14.55 -13.61 -5.65
CA ILE A 435 -15.43 -14.44 -4.82
C ILE A 435 -14.59 -15.24 -3.80
N THR A 436 -13.46 -15.80 -4.23
CA THR A 436 -12.57 -16.56 -3.34
C THR A 436 -12.06 -15.70 -2.18
N VAL A 437 -11.54 -14.49 -2.45
CA VAL A 437 -11.06 -13.58 -1.38
C VAL A 437 -12.18 -13.29 -0.38
N ILE A 438 -13.36 -12.90 -0.87
CA ILE A 438 -14.47 -12.51 -0.02
C ILE A 438 -14.98 -13.69 0.81
N THR A 439 -15.24 -14.84 0.17
CA THR A 439 -15.76 -16.03 0.86
C THR A 439 -14.76 -16.60 1.83
N TRP A 440 -13.47 -16.62 1.50
CA TRP A 440 -12.41 -17.10 2.38
C TRP A 440 -12.31 -16.26 3.66
N LYS A 441 -12.36 -14.93 3.53
CA LYS A 441 -12.33 -14.01 4.67
C LYS A 441 -13.60 -14.16 5.53
N THR A 442 -14.78 -14.14 4.92
CA THR A 442 -16.05 -14.18 5.64
C THR A 442 -16.35 -15.53 6.31
N SER A 443 -15.79 -16.64 5.79
CA SER A 443 -15.90 -17.97 6.41
C SER A 443 -14.95 -18.19 7.59
N GLY A 444 -14.05 -17.23 7.88
CA GLY A 444 -13.06 -17.36 8.95
C GLY A 444 -11.85 -18.23 8.59
N LEU A 445 -11.75 -18.76 7.37
CA LEU A 445 -10.62 -19.58 6.91
C LEU A 445 -9.31 -18.78 6.89
N SER A 446 -9.37 -17.45 6.83
CA SER A 446 -8.22 -16.56 6.93
C SER A 446 -7.43 -16.69 8.25
N ASN A 447 -8.07 -17.20 9.31
CA ASN A 447 -7.40 -17.48 10.57
C ASN A 447 -6.40 -18.66 10.45
N THR A 448 -6.57 -19.52 9.44
CA THR A 448 -5.68 -20.66 9.19
C THR A 448 -4.69 -20.35 8.06
N LEU A 449 -5.19 -19.82 6.94
CA LEU A 449 -4.39 -19.51 5.76
C LEU A 449 -4.84 -18.18 5.18
N TYR A 450 -3.89 -17.28 4.99
CA TYR A 450 -4.12 -15.95 4.42
C TYR A 450 -4.81 -16.02 3.06
N GLU A 451 -5.92 -15.31 2.89
CA GLU A 451 -6.80 -15.36 1.71
C GLU A 451 -6.12 -15.06 0.37
N MET A 452 -5.00 -14.34 0.40
CA MET A 452 -4.15 -14.09 -0.77
C MET A 452 -3.71 -15.38 -1.45
N VAL A 453 -3.29 -16.37 -0.67
CA VAL A 453 -2.70 -17.61 -1.20
C VAL A 453 -3.71 -18.41 -2.00
N PRO A 454 -4.88 -18.79 -1.43
CA PRO A 454 -5.89 -19.53 -2.20
C PRO A 454 -6.43 -18.73 -3.37
N ALA A 455 -6.61 -17.41 -3.24
CA ALA A 455 -7.10 -16.59 -4.33
C ALA A 455 -6.12 -16.53 -5.50
N PHE A 456 -4.83 -16.34 -5.24
CA PHE A 456 -3.78 -16.34 -6.27
C PHE A 456 -3.69 -17.70 -6.98
N VAL A 457 -3.72 -18.80 -6.21
CA VAL A 457 -3.61 -20.16 -6.77
C VAL A 457 -4.85 -20.51 -7.61
N ILE A 458 -6.06 -20.28 -7.08
CA ILE A 458 -7.31 -20.56 -7.79
C ILE A 458 -7.43 -19.71 -9.05
N ASN A 459 -7.06 -18.42 -9.01
CA ASN A 459 -7.04 -17.54 -10.17
C ASN A 459 -6.07 -18.09 -11.25
N SER A 460 -4.84 -18.42 -10.85
CA SER A 460 -3.83 -18.97 -11.76
C SER A 460 -4.28 -20.29 -12.41
N ILE A 461 -4.84 -21.20 -11.61
CA ILE A 461 -5.37 -22.47 -12.10
C ILE A 461 -6.56 -22.23 -13.04
N SER A 462 -7.46 -21.31 -12.69
CA SER A 462 -8.62 -20.96 -13.53
C SER A 462 -8.18 -20.46 -14.91
N ILE A 463 -7.22 -19.52 -14.97
CA ILE A 463 -6.65 -19.05 -16.24
C ILE A 463 -6.06 -20.24 -17.02
N TYR A 464 -5.24 -21.05 -16.37
CA TYR A 464 -4.58 -22.19 -17.02
C TYR A 464 -5.58 -23.20 -17.59
N LEU A 465 -6.58 -23.62 -16.82
CA LEU A 465 -7.57 -24.63 -17.23
C LEU A 465 -8.49 -24.08 -18.35
N LEU A 466 -9.02 -22.88 -18.19
CA LEU A 466 -9.90 -22.26 -19.19
C LEU A 466 -9.23 -22.12 -20.55
N GLU A 467 -7.93 -21.80 -20.55
CA GLU A 467 -7.13 -21.70 -21.78
C GLU A 467 -6.74 -23.07 -22.34
N LYS A 468 -6.33 -24.02 -21.49
CA LYS A 468 -5.96 -25.37 -21.89
C LYS A 468 -7.11 -26.10 -22.58
N PHE A 469 -8.30 -25.97 -22.03
CA PHE A 469 -9.51 -26.60 -22.58
C PHE A 469 -10.21 -25.73 -23.62
N LYS A 470 -9.65 -24.57 -23.99
CA LYS A 470 -10.19 -23.62 -24.99
C LYS A 470 -11.66 -23.32 -24.77
N VAL A 471 -12.09 -23.13 -23.52
CA VAL A 471 -13.52 -22.97 -23.13
C VAL A 471 -14.21 -21.86 -23.90
N PHE A 472 -13.49 -20.79 -24.25
CA PHE A 472 -14.01 -19.65 -24.99
C PHE A 472 -13.62 -19.62 -26.49
N GLY A 473 -13.06 -20.72 -27.01
CA GLY A 473 -12.57 -20.79 -28.37
C GLY A 473 -11.23 -20.08 -28.58
N ASN A 474 -10.82 -19.98 -29.85
CA ASN A 474 -9.67 -19.14 -30.20
C ASN A 474 -10.13 -17.68 -30.31
N ASN A 475 -9.26 -16.73 -29.95
CA ASN A 475 -9.54 -15.31 -30.21
C ASN A 475 -9.87 -15.13 -31.70
N GLU A 476 -11.07 -14.64 -32.00
CA GLU A 476 -11.35 -14.11 -33.34
C GLU A 476 -10.37 -12.94 -33.55
N LYS A 477 -9.51 -13.10 -34.55
CA LYS A 477 -8.48 -12.13 -34.92
C LYS A 477 -9.07 -10.82 -35.40
#